data_723a41ef1ca7d72ef579c486a4e52f58
#
_entry.id   723a41ef1ca7d72ef579c486a4e52f58
#
_cell.length_a   1.000
_cell.length_b   1.000
_cell.length_c   1.000
_cell.angle_alpha   90.00
_cell.angle_beta   90.00
_cell.angle_gamma   90.00
#
_symmetry.space_group_name_H-M   'P 1'
#
loop_
_entity.id
_entity.type
_entity.pdbx_description
1 polymer ?
#
loop_
_entity_poly.entity_id
_entity_poly.type
_entity_poly.pdbx_seq_one_letter_code
_entity_poly.pdbx_strand_id
1 'polypeptide(L)'
;MDITTTPAWSAALDSAAAISQTTLKDLFDRDSSRAETLSVEVSVGKDALLVDYSKHNIDENSLQKLIAVAEQAGVMQQRNDMFAGVVVNGTENQPALHTALRAPLETAVNVDGVDVMKEIHRVRTLVNEFAESVRSGNITGATGKKFQSVINVGIGGSDLGPTLVYEALSSASTPAVRAHFVSNIDPTDVRAVLQECDPETTFVVLCSKSFSTAETLSNGRIIAQWISDAVGAKNVSKHLAVVSVSTEKAASAGLAADYAFPMWPWVGGRYSISSAVNLVNVIAFGSNAYDNMLSGMRAMDEHFMAAPLHRNAPVLMGLLNVWNRSMLGRETRAMIAYSTALKSFASYVQQLEMESNGKRVTASGQPVSMPTSPIVWGGVGTNAQHAYMQLLHQGTSVVPADFIGVAATPTRDNEAHDALVANLFAQTQALAFGNAAEPHRTLPGNRPSTTLMLSALTPHTLGALIALYEHSVFVQGCVFGINSFDQWGVELGKKLASEVSAQISSPNQSGGADASTAQLVQWYKKHRSNT
;
A
#
# COMPACT_ATOMS: atom_id res chain seq x y z
N MET A 1 10.38 -18.47 -18.00
CA MET A 1 9.40 -19.38 -18.64
C MET A 1 8.09 -18.62 -18.79
N ASP A 2 7.45 -18.68 -19.93
CA ASP A 2 6.09 -18.12 -20.08
C ASP A 2 5.08 -19.11 -19.50
N ILE A 3 4.44 -18.75 -18.41
CA ILE A 3 3.48 -19.62 -17.70
C ILE A 3 2.28 -19.99 -18.60
N THR A 4 1.90 -19.12 -19.54
CA THR A 4 0.75 -19.37 -20.43
C THR A 4 0.94 -20.54 -21.40
N THR A 5 2.17 -20.97 -21.60
CA THR A 5 2.51 -22.13 -22.45
C THR A 5 2.52 -23.44 -21.68
N THR A 6 2.19 -23.43 -20.40
CA THR A 6 2.29 -24.62 -19.54
C THR A 6 0.97 -25.38 -19.45
N PRO A 7 1.03 -26.73 -19.22
CA PRO A 7 -0.17 -27.51 -19.00
C PRO A 7 -1.03 -27.06 -17.82
N ALA A 8 -0.39 -26.60 -16.73
CA ALA A 8 -1.12 -26.08 -15.56
C ALA A 8 -1.96 -24.84 -15.90
N TRP A 9 -1.40 -23.91 -16.68
CA TRP A 9 -2.15 -22.74 -17.13
C TRP A 9 -3.32 -23.12 -18.03
N SER A 10 -3.10 -23.99 -19.03
CA SER A 10 -4.17 -24.45 -19.92
C SER A 10 -5.30 -25.12 -19.12
N ALA A 11 -4.97 -26.02 -18.19
CA ALA A 11 -5.96 -26.67 -17.35
C ALA A 11 -6.75 -25.69 -16.46
N ALA A 12 -6.09 -24.63 -15.94
CA ALA A 12 -6.76 -23.60 -15.17
C ALA A 12 -7.67 -22.72 -16.06
N LEU A 13 -7.22 -22.38 -17.26
CA LEU A 13 -8.00 -21.60 -18.23
C LEU A 13 -9.25 -22.35 -18.70
N ASP A 14 -9.13 -23.66 -18.99
CA ASP A 14 -10.26 -24.53 -19.32
C ASP A 14 -11.27 -24.58 -18.17
N SER A 15 -10.76 -24.63 -16.93
CA SER A 15 -11.59 -24.60 -15.73
C SER A 15 -12.31 -23.27 -15.55
N ALA A 16 -11.65 -22.14 -15.88
CA ALA A 16 -12.25 -20.81 -15.85
C ALA A 16 -13.40 -20.68 -16.86
N ALA A 17 -13.19 -21.21 -18.07
CA ALA A 17 -14.24 -21.26 -19.10
C ALA A 17 -15.46 -22.08 -18.64
N ALA A 18 -15.24 -23.24 -18.03
CA ALA A 18 -16.31 -24.10 -17.52
C ALA A 18 -17.08 -23.44 -16.36
N ILE A 19 -16.37 -22.90 -15.37
CA ILE A 19 -16.99 -22.31 -14.17
C ILE A 19 -17.76 -21.01 -14.50
N SER A 20 -17.39 -20.30 -15.57
CA SER A 20 -18.06 -19.09 -16.00
C SER A 20 -19.55 -19.30 -16.33
N GLN A 21 -19.94 -20.55 -16.62
CA GLN A 21 -21.32 -20.95 -16.87
C GLN A 21 -22.11 -21.32 -15.58
N THR A 22 -21.44 -21.31 -14.43
CA THR A 22 -22.02 -21.67 -13.13
C THR A 22 -22.16 -20.43 -12.27
N THR A 23 -23.34 -20.25 -11.65
CA THR A 23 -23.54 -19.13 -10.76
C THR A 23 -22.99 -19.42 -9.36
N LEU A 24 -22.73 -18.35 -8.58
CA LEU A 24 -22.38 -18.49 -7.16
C LEU A 24 -23.47 -19.22 -6.37
N LYS A 25 -24.74 -18.97 -6.71
CA LYS A 25 -25.85 -19.69 -6.10
C LYS A 25 -25.74 -21.19 -6.33
N ASP A 26 -25.50 -21.63 -7.57
CA ASP A 26 -25.33 -23.06 -7.90
C ASP A 26 -24.17 -23.69 -7.15
N LEU A 27 -23.07 -22.95 -6.96
CA LEU A 27 -21.89 -23.42 -6.23
C LEU A 27 -22.20 -23.63 -4.74
N PHE A 28 -22.98 -22.73 -4.11
CA PHE A 28 -23.41 -22.90 -2.73
C PHE A 28 -24.47 -23.96 -2.55
N ASP A 29 -25.38 -24.12 -3.53
CA ASP A 29 -26.43 -25.15 -3.50
C ASP A 29 -25.83 -26.58 -3.63
N ARG A 30 -24.67 -26.72 -4.31
CA ARG A 30 -23.96 -28.01 -4.49
C ARG A 30 -23.06 -28.38 -3.31
N ASP A 31 -22.55 -27.40 -2.57
CA ASP A 31 -21.59 -27.60 -1.50
C ASP A 31 -21.96 -26.75 -0.28
N SER A 32 -22.58 -27.38 0.71
CA SER A 32 -22.97 -26.73 1.98
C SER A 32 -21.79 -26.39 2.88
N SER A 33 -20.61 -27.01 2.68
CA SER A 33 -19.37 -26.76 3.42
C SER A 33 -18.52 -25.63 2.81
N ARG A 34 -18.93 -25.11 1.66
CA ARG A 34 -18.17 -24.17 0.85
C ARG A 34 -17.61 -22.96 1.63
N ALA A 35 -18.43 -22.39 2.52
CA ALA A 35 -18.00 -21.23 3.32
C ALA A 35 -16.87 -21.60 4.31
N GLU A 36 -16.87 -22.82 4.83
CA GLU A 36 -15.83 -23.32 5.73
C GLU A 36 -14.57 -23.72 4.95
N THR A 37 -14.71 -24.43 3.82
CA THR A 37 -13.59 -24.91 3.03
C THR A 37 -12.86 -23.81 2.29
N LEU A 38 -13.58 -22.77 1.84
CA LEU A 38 -13.02 -21.61 1.12
C LEU A 38 -12.84 -20.39 2.02
N SER A 39 -12.34 -20.63 3.22
CA SER A 39 -11.89 -19.58 4.15
C SER A 39 -10.60 -19.99 4.85
N VAL A 40 -9.82 -18.99 5.24
CA VAL A 40 -8.58 -19.16 6.01
C VAL A 40 -8.57 -18.15 7.14
N GLU A 41 -8.40 -18.61 8.37
CA GLU A 41 -8.12 -17.76 9.51
C GLU A 41 -6.62 -17.79 9.80
N VAL A 42 -6.04 -16.60 9.92
CA VAL A 42 -4.63 -16.39 10.29
C VAL A 42 -4.58 -15.82 11.69
N SER A 43 -3.90 -16.52 12.59
CA SER A 43 -3.63 -16.05 13.96
C SER A 43 -2.60 -14.92 13.93
N VAL A 44 -2.91 -13.82 14.62
CA VAL A 44 -2.05 -12.63 14.72
C VAL A 44 -1.89 -12.28 16.20
N GLY A 45 -0.98 -12.97 16.88
CA GLY A 45 -0.84 -12.88 18.33
C GLY A 45 -2.12 -13.35 19.05
N LYS A 46 -2.78 -12.45 19.78
CA LYS A 46 -4.09 -12.70 20.41
C LYS A 46 -5.29 -12.39 19.51
N ASP A 47 -5.03 -11.76 18.38
CA ASP A 47 -6.01 -11.34 17.38
C ASP A 47 -6.03 -12.34 16.22
N ALA A 48 -6.98 -12.17 15.29
CA ALA A 48 -7.11 -13.00 14.09
C ALA A 48 -7.51 -12.16 12.88
N LEU A 49 -7.16 -12.66 11.70
CA LEU A 49 -7.60 -12.20 10.39
C LEU A 49 -8.25 -13.36 9.65
N LEU A 50 -9.55 -13.26 9.36
CA LEU A 50 -10.27 -14.20 8.51
C LEU A 50 -10.26 -13.69 7.06
N VAL A 51 -9.96 -14.58 6.13
CA VAL A 51 -10.05 -14.39 4.68
C VAL A 51 -11.11 -15.37 4.15
N ASP A 52 -12.31 -14.89 3.90
CA ASP A 52 -13.39 -15.65 3.26
C ASP A 52 -13.44 -15.32 1.76
N TYR A 53 -13.10 -16.30 0.93
CA TYR A 53 -13.16 -16.22 -0.53
C TYR A 53 -14.23 -17.16 -1.12
N SER A 54 -15.16 -17.65 -0.30
CA SER A 54 -16.23 -18.56 -0.72
C SER A 54 -17.15 -17.95 -1.79
N LYS A 55 -17.23 -16.61 -1.85
CA LYS A 55 -18.04 -15.88 -2.84
C LYS A 55 -17.25 -15.56 -4.14
N HIS A 56 -16.27 -16.40 -4.52
CA HIS A 56 -15.65 -16.35 -5.84
C HIS A 56 -16.23 -17.42 -6.77
N ASN A 57 -16.25 -17.13 -8.09
CA ASN A 57 -16.61 -18.12 -9.12
C ASN A 57 -15.45 -19.10 -9.29
N ILE A 58 -15.30 -19.99 -8.33
CA ILE A 58 -14.27 -21.03 -8.27
C ILE A 58 -14.80 -22.20 -7.44
N ASP A 59 -14.49 -23.41 -7.83
CA ASP A 59 -14.71 -24.63 -7.05
C ASP A 59 -13.36 -25.24 -6.61
N GLU A 60 -13.41 -26.30 -5.83
CA GLU A 60 -12.21 -26.95 -5.31
C GLU A 60 -11.29 -27.46 -6.44
N ASN A 61 -11.86 -28.05 -7.50
CA ASN A 61 -11.09 -28.53 -8.65
C ASN A 61 -10.38 -27.39 -9.38
N SER A 62 -11.05 -26.26 -9.58
CA SER A 62 -10.46 -25.05 -10.18
C SER A 62 -9.37 -24.47 -9.29
N LEU A 63 -9.57 -24.47 -7.96
CA LEU A 63 -8.57 -24.02 -6.99
C LEU A 63 -7.30 -24.89 -7.03
N GLN A 64 -7.44 -26.22 -7.12
CA GLN A 64 -6.31 -27.13 -7.26
C GLN A 64 -5.50 -26.85 -8.53
N LYS A 65 -6.16 -26.54 -9.65
CA LYS A 65 -5.49 -26.16 -10.91
C LYS A 65 -4.77 -24.81 -10.78
N LEU A 66 -5.34 -23.83 -10.06
CA LEU A 66 -4.65 -22.58 -9.77
C LEU A 66 -3.42 -22.77 -8.87
N ILE A 67 -3.51 -23.68 -7.91
CA ILE A 67 -2.36 -24.04 -7.06
C ILE A 67 -1.25 -24.64 -7.93
N ALA A 68 -1.58 -25.54 -8.87
CA ALA A 68 -0.60 -26.08 -9.81
C ALA A 68 0.05 -24.97 -10.68
N VAL A 69 -0.66 -23.91 -11.03
CA VAL A 69 -0.07 -22.73 -11.70
C VAL A 69 0.97 -22.06 -10.80
N ALA A 70 0.68 -21.85 -9.51
CA ALA A 70 1.64 -21.28 -8.57
C ALA A 70 2.89 -22.14 -8.40
N GLU A 71 2.71 -23.47 -8.31
CA GLU A 71 3.82 -24.45 -8.24
C GLU A 71 4.69 -24.36 -9.48
N GLN A 72 4.09 -24.35 -10.66
CA GLN A 72 4.81 -24.29 -11.93
C GLN A 72 5.47 -22.94 -12.18
N ALA A 73 4.89 -21.84 -11.69
CA ALA A 73 5.50 -20.51 -11.69
C ALA A 73 6.67 -20.39 -10.70
N GLY A 74 6.88 -21.38 -9.84
CA GLY A 74 7.96 -21.39 -8.87
C GLY A 74 7.76 -20.38 -7.72
N VAL A 75 6.50 -20.10 -7.34
CA VAL A 75 6.16 -19.11 -6.29
C VAL A 75 6.90 -19.42 -4.99
N MET A 76 6.97 -20.70 -4.59
CA MET A 76 7.65 -21.12 -3.35
C MET A 76 9.15 -20.85 -3.40
N GLN A 77 9.80 -21.09 -4.53
CA GLN A 77 11.23 -20.83 -4.68
C GLN A 77 11.51 -19.32 -4.66
N GLN A 78 10.77 -18.55 -5.45
CA GLN A 78 10.93 -17.09 -5.49
C GLN A 78 10.66 -16.44 -4.13
N ARG A 79 9.68 -16.94 -3.38
CA ARG A 79 9.43 -16.55 -1.99
C ARG A 79 10.66 -16.81 -1.11
N ASN A 80 11.20 -18.02 -1.14
CA ASN A 80 12.37 -18.40 -0.36
C ASN A 80 13.58 -17.53 -0.72
N ASP A 81 13.77 -17.25 -2.01
CA ASP A 81 14.83 -16.38 -2.52
C ASP A 81 14.67 -14.95 -1.98
N MET A 82 13.45 -14.39 -2.00
CA MET A 82 13.17 -13.06 -1.46
C MET A 82 13.50 -12.97 0.04
N PHE A 83 13.08 -13.95 0.83
CA PHE A 83 13.36 -13.98 2.28
C PHE A 83 14.83 -14.21 2.60
N ALA A 84 15.56 -14.93 1.74
CA ALA A 84 16.99 -15.19 1.91
C ALA A 84 17.90 -14.03 1.45
N GLY A 85 17.34 -12.98 0.85
CA GLY A 85 18.13 -11.84 0.35
C GLY A 85 18.74 -12.06 -1.03
N VAL A 86 18.27 -13.04 -1.79
CA VAL A 86 18.64 -13.23 -3.19
C VAL A 86 18.11 -12.06 -4.03
N VAL A 87 18.85 -11.68 -5.07
CA VAL A 87 18.42 -10.65 -6.02
C VAL A 87 17.14 -11.10 -6.75
N VAL A 88 16.01 -10.53 -6.38
CA VAL A 88 14.69 -10.74 -7.00
C VAL A 88 14.22 -9.53 -7.81
N ASN A 89 14.86 -8.37 -7.64
CA ASN A 89 14.68 -7.17 -8.45
C ASN A 89 15.81 -7.11 -9.49
N GLY A 90 15.70 -7.91 -10.53
CA GLY A 90 16.77 -8.11 -11.51
C GLY A 90 17.10 -6.86 -12.35
N THR A 91 16.13 -5.98 -12.61
CA THR A 91 16.35 -4.75 -13.41
C THR A 91 17.14 -3.67 -12.68
N GLU A 92 17.12 -3.67 -11.35
CA GLU A 92 17.91 -2.77 -10.49
C GLU A 92 19.08 -3.51 -9.81
N ASN A 93 19.22 -4.82 -10.04
CA ASN A 93 20.20 -5.69 -9.40
C ASN A 93 20.19 -5.59 -7.86
N GLN A 94 19.00 -5.67 -7.26
CA GLN A 94 18.78 -5.54 -5.82
C GLN A 94 17.95 -6.71 -5.27
N PRO A 95 18.17 -7.14 -4.03
CA PRO A 95 17.18 -7.94 -3.30
C PRO A 95 15.96 -7.07 -2.94
N ALA A 96 14.91 -7.67 -2.41
CA ALA A 96 13.73 -6.97 -1.89
C ALA A 96 13.51 -7.39 -0.44
N LEU A 97 14.03 -6.60 0.51
CA LEU A 97 14.18 -6.99 1.91
C LEU A 97 13.24 -6.25 2.87
N HIS A 98 12.05 -5.89 2.41
CA HIS A 98 11.02 -5.35 3.30
C HIS A 98 10.63 -6.35 4.42
N THR A 99 10.71 -7.64 4.18
CA THR A 99 10.49 -8.69 5.19
C THR A 99 11.58 -8.72 6.26
N ALA A 100 12.84 -8.46 5.91
CA ALA A 100 13.93 -8.39 6.87
C ALA A 100 13.77 -7.25 7.90
N LEU A 101 13.09 -6.15 7.52
CA LEU A 101 12.85 -5.02 8.43
C LEU A 101 12.00 -5.38 9.66
N ARG A 102 11.26 -6.48 9.60
CA ARG A 102 10.37 -6.97 10.66
C ARG A 102 10.75 -8.35 11.21
N ALA A 103 11.84 -8.92 10.67
CA ALA A 103 12.36 -10.20 11.11
C ALA A 103 13.08 -10.10 12.47
N PRO A 104 13.18 -11.21 13.24
CA PRO A 104 14.01 -11.28 14.44
C PRO A 104 15.49 -11.03 14.13
N LEU A 105 16.24 -10.55 15.12
CA LEU A 105 17.67 -10.26 14.98
C LEU A 105 18.49 -11.49 14.59
N GLU A 106 18.08 -12.65 15.05
CA GLU A 106 18.73 -13.94 14.82
C GLU A 106 18.52 -14.47 13.40
N THR A 107 17.64 -13.85 12.62
CA THR A 107 17.41 -14.22 11.21
C THR A 107 18.65 -13.89 10.40
N ALA A 108 19.20 -14.89 9.71
CA ALA A 108 20.37 -14.66 8.84
C ALA A 108 19.93 -14.14 7.47
N VAL A 109 20.21 -12.88 7.18
CA VAL A 109 19.99 -12.28 5.84
C VAL A 109 21.27 -11.61 5.37
N ASN A 110 21.84 -12.13 4.28
CA ASN A 110 23.08 -11.62 3.73
C ASN A 110 22.87 -10.93 2.37
N VAL A 111 23.43 -9.74 2.23
CA VAL A 111 23.51 -9.00 0.97
C VAL A 111 24.96 -8.76 0.66
N ASP A 112 25.43 -9.24 -0.48
CA ASP A 112 26.84 -9.12 -0.90
C ASP A 112 27.85 -9.60 0.18
N GLY A 113 27.49 -10.64 0.92
CA GLY A 113 28.32 -11.23 1.99
C GLY A 113 28.27 -10.48 3.32
N VAL A 114 27.43 -9.46 3.45
CA VAL A 114 27.24 -8.69 4.69
C VAL A 114 25.92 -9.06 5.34
N ASP A 115 25.95 -9.40 6.63
CA ASP A 115 24.73 -9.56 7.44
C ASP A 115 24.07 -8.19 7.66
N VAL A 116 22.88 -8.00 7.08
CA VAL A 116 22.14 -6.73 7.16
C VAL A 116 21.30 -6.60 8.43
N MET A 117 21.07 -7.67 9.18
CA MET A 117 20.14 -7.68 10.32
C MET A 117 20.62 -6.78 11.46
N LYS A 118 21.92 -6.74 11.74
CA LYS A 118 22.48 -5.88 12.79
C LYS A 118 22.21 -4.40 12.51
N GLU A 119 22.40 -3.98 11.26
CA GLU A 119 22.16 -2.59 10.86
C GLU A 119 20.67 -2.25 10.86
N ILE A 120 19.80 -3.16 10.40
CA ILE A 120 18.34 -3.01 10.47
C ILE A 120 17.91 -2.77 11.92
N HIS A 121 18.32 -3.61 12.84
CA HIS A 121 17.97 -3.50 14.26
C HIS A 121 18.57 -2.24 14.91
N ARG A 122 19.80 -1.86 14.55
CA ARG A 122 20.39 -0.60 15.00
C ARG A 122 19.55 0.61 14.58
N VAL A 123 19.10 0.67 13.33
CA VAL A 123 18.25 1.76 12.84
C VAL A 123 16.89 1.74 13.52
N ARG A 124 16.29 0.56 13.72
CA ARG A 124 15.02 0.42 14.45
C ARG A 124 15.14 0.93 15.89
N THR A 125 16.21 0.58 16.61
CA THR A 125 16.49 1.11 17.94
C THR A 125 16.62 2.63 17.92
N LEU A 126 17.39 3.18 16.96
CA LEU A 126 17.56 4.61 16.79
C LEU A 126 16.22 5.34 16.58
N VAL A 127 15.33 4.79 15.72
CA VAL A 127 13.99 5.32 15.48
C VAL A 127 13.15 5.32 16.76
N ASN A 128 13.16 4.21 17.51
CA ASN A 128 12.39 4.07 18.74
C ASN A 128 12.88 5.04 19.84
N GLU A 129 14.19 5.07 20.10
CA GLU A 129 14.78 5.96 21.11
C GLU A 129 14.57 7.44 20.79
N PHE A 130 14.73 7.82 19.52
CA PHE A 130 14.48 9.18 19.07
C PHE A 130 13.02 9.57 19.26
N ALA A 131 12.09 8.73 18.80
CA ALA A 131 10.66 9.01 18.93
C ALA A 131 10.24 9.16 20.39
N GLU A 132 10.70 8.30 21.30
CA GLU A 132 10.41 8.41 22.74
C GLU A 132 11.05 9.67 23.35
N SER A 133 12.21 10.10 22.86
CA SER A 133 12.84 11.36 23.33
C SER A 133 12.06 12.60 22.88
N VAL A 134 11.46 12.58 21.68
CA VAL A 134 10.54 13.64 21.22
C VAL A 134 9.25 13.63 22.05
N ARG A 135 8.65 12.46 22.26
CA ARG A 135 7.39 12.27 23.01
C ARG A 135 7.50 12.71 24.48
N SER A 136 8.60 12.33 25.14
CA SER A 136 8.86 12.73 26.52
C SER A 136 9.20 14.21 26.68
N GLY A 137 9.66 14.86 25.61
CA GLY A 137 10.16 16.24 25.60
C GLY A 137 11.62 16.36 26.03
N ASN A 138 12.39 15.26 25.96
CA ASN A 138 13.85 15.31 26.08
C ASN A 138 14.49 15.96 24.84
N ILE A 139 13.84 15.81 23.69
CA ILE A 139 14.13 16.59 22.48
C ILE A 139 13.02 17.62 22.31
N THR A 140 13.42 18.89 22.19
CA THR A 140 12.53 20.05 22.10
C THR A 140 12.83 20.90 20.88
N GLY A 141 11.89 21.77 20.54
CA GLY A 141 12.12 22.82 19.54
C GLY A 141 13.18 23.82 19.98
N ALA A 142 13.58 24.70 19.08
CA ALA A 142 14.64 25.70 19.30
C ALA A 142 14.36 26.66 20.48
N THR A 143 13.10 26.85 20.83
CA THR A 143 12.65 27.71 21.97
C THR A 143 12.54 26.94 23.29
N GLY A 144 12.89 25.63 23.32
CA GLY A 144 12.76 24.78 24.49
C GLY A 144 11.34 24.24 24.73
N LYS A 145 10.39 24.56 23.85
CA LYS A 145 9.02 24.02 23.90
C LYS A 145 9.00 22.57 23.39
N LYS A 146 8.15 21.73 23.99
CA LYS A 146 7.89 20.36 23.51
C LYS A 146 7.19 20.41 22.15
N PHE A 147 7.51 19.44 21.30
CA PHE A 147 6.81 19.27 20.06
C PHE A 147 5.37 18.78 20.30
N GLN A 148 4.41 19.44 19.65
CA GLN A 148 2.98 19.11 19.68
C GLN A 148 2.49 18.58 18.34
N SER A 149 3.17 18.96 17.26
CA SER A 149 2.88 18.53 15.91
C SER A 149 4.11 17.92 15.25
N VAL A 150 3.89 16.93 14.38
CA VAL A 150 4.89 16.39 13.48
C VAL A 150 4.34 16.40 12.06
N ILE A 151 5.09 16.96 11.11
CA ILE A 151 4.71 16.98 9.70
C ILE A 151 5.55 15.95 8.95
N ASN A 152 4.90 14.97 8.31
CA ASN A 152 5.55 14.08 7.34
C ASN A 152 5.54 14.72 5.96
N VAL A 153 6.71 14.93 5.37
CA VAL A 153 6.86 15.46 4.00
C VAL A 153 7.39 14.35 3.11
N GLY A 154 6.52 13.77 2.32
CA GLY A 154 6.87 12.63 1.45
C GLY A 154 5.78 12.41 0.40
N ILE A 155 6.05 11.65 -0.64
CA ILE A 155 5.07 11.31 -1.69
C ILE A 155 5.14 9.83 -2.04
N GLY A 156 4.04 9.27 -2.54
CA GLY A 156 3.96 7.85 -2.88
C GLY A 156 4.17 6.97 -1.65
N GLY A 157 5.13 6.06 -1.68
CA GLY A 157 5.43 5.16 -0.55
C GLY A 157 5.90 5.86 0.71
N SER A 158 6.42 7.09 0.61
CA SER A 158 6.80 7.92 1.76
C SER A 158 5.63 8.69 2.39
N ASP A 159 4.42 8.57 1.84
CA ASP A 159 3.19 9.20 2.32
C ASP A 159 2.07 8.19 2.59
N LEU A 160 1.70 7.38 1.58
CA LEU A 160 0.49 6.54 1.60
C LEU A 160 0.48 5.53 2.77
N GLY A 161 1.63 4.88 3.04
CA GLY A 161 1.76 3.97 4.17
C GLY A 161 1.68 4.69 5.51
N PRO A 162 2.50 5.72 5.76
CA PRO A 162 2.40 6.54 6.98
C PRO A 162 1.01 7.13 7.23
N THR A 163 0.34 7.67 6.21
CA THR A 163 -1.03 8.21 6.32
C THR A 163 -2.02 7.12 6.73
N LEU A 164 -1.98 5.96 6.08
CA LEU A 164 -2.83 4.82 6.43
C LEU A 164 -2.65 4.39 7.89
N VAL A 165 -1.40 4.25 8.35
CA VAL A 165 -1.11 3.83 9.72
C VAL A 165 -1.60 4.86 10.73
N TYR A 166 -1.39 6.16 10.47
CA TYR A 166 -1.87 7.23 11.34
C TYR A 166 -3.40 7.21 11.49
N GLU A 167 -4.11 7.14 10.37
CA GLU A 167 -5.57 7.11 10.35
C GLU A 167 -6.13 5.87 11.09
N ALA A 168 -5.55 4.70 10.82
CA ALA A 168 -5.97 3.45 11.45
C ALA A 168 -5.78 3.48 12.98
N LEU A 169 -4.62 3.93 13.45
CA LEU A 169 -4.30 3.92 14.87
C LEU A 169 -5.00 5.05 15.64
N SER A 170 -5.26 6.20 15.01
CA SER A 170 -6.00 7.32 15.62
C SER A 170 -7.43 6.95 16.01
N SER A 171 -8.00 5.89 15.44
CA SER A 171 -9.35 5.43 15.79
C SER A 171 -9.45 4.82 17.20
N ALA A 172 -8.35 4.27 17.70
CA ALA A 172 -8.30 3.57 18.99
C ALA A 172 -7.37 4.23 20.01
N SER A 173 -6.52 5.18 19.59
CA SER A 173 -5.49 5.80 20.44
C SER A 173 -5.35 7.29 20.14
N THR A 174 -5.32 8.11 21.16
CA THR A 174 -4.98 9.54 21.02
C THR A 174 -3.48 9.67 20.80
N PRO A 175 -3.01 10.30 19.71
CA PRO A 175 -1.59 10.54 19.50
C PRO A 175 -1.02 11.51 20.54
N ALA A 176 0.18 11.25 21.05
CA ALA A 176 0.86 12.16 21.95
C ALA A 176 1.40 13.41 21.24
N VAL A 177 1.77 13.25 19.96
CA VAL A 177 2.15 14.33 19.04
C VAL A 177 1.26 14.19 17.81
N ARG A 178 0.54 15.25 17.43
CA ARG A 178 -0.37 15.21 16.29
C ARG A 178 0.41 15.16 15.00
N ALA A 179 0.13 14.18 14.14
CA ALA A 179 0.77 14.09 12.83
C ALA A 179 -0.07 14.77 11.73
N HIS A 180 0.65 15.39 10.80
CA HIS A 180 0.14 15.99 9.59
C HIS A 180 0.95 15.45 8.39
N PHE A 181 0.35 15.43 7.21
CA PHE A 181 0.94 14.86 6.01
C PHE A 181 0.91 15.89 4.88
N VAL A 182 2.05 16.06 4.22
CA VAL A 182 2.23 16.96 3.08
C VAL A 182 2.88 16.16 1.96
N SER A 183 2.16 15.93 0.89
CA SER A 183 2.62 15.07 -0.21
C SER A 183 2.60 15.76 -1.57
N ASN A 184 1.57 16.53 -1.87
CA ASN A 184 1.41 17.15 -3.17
C ASN A 184 2.28 18.41 -3.32
N ILE A 185 2.78 18.65 -4.54
CA ILE A 185 3.50 19.91 -4.88
C ILE A 185 2.55 21.11 -4.99
N ASP A 186 1.22 20.89 -5.02
CA ASP A 186 0.24 21.97 -4.95
C ASP A 186 0.44 22.76 -3.64
N PRO A 187 0.75 24.07 -3.71
CA PRO A 187 1.01 24.87 -2.52
C PRO A 187 -0.19 24.98 -1.57
N THR A 188 -1.40 24.64 -2.00
CA THR A 188 -2.59 24.60 -1.13
C THR A 188 -2.48 23.47 -0.10
N ASP A 189 -1.83 22.35 -0.42
CA ASP A 189 -1.61 21.22 0.47
C ASP A 189 -0.76 21.61 1.69
N VAL A 190 0.45 22.11 1.45
CA VAL A 190 1.34 22.52 2.53
C VAL A 190 0.78 23.69 3.34
N ARG A 191 0.13 24.67 2.68
CA ARG A 191 -0.44 25.83 3.36
C ARG A 191 -1.58 25.46 4.30
N ALA A 192 -2.44 24.53 3.92
CA ALA A 192 -3.52 24.04 4.79
C ALA A 192 -2.96 23.45 6.10
N VAL A 193 -1.90 22.63 5.99
CA VAL A 193 -1.24 22.04 7.16
C VAL A 193 -0.58 23.10 8.04
N LEU A 194 0.12 24.08 7.46
CA LEU A 194 0.79 25.12 8.24
C LEU A 194 -0.17 26.02 9.02
N GLN A 195 -1.43 26.17 8.57
CA GLN A 195 -2.45 26.91 9.32
C GLN A 195 -2.90 26.20 10.61
N GLU A 196 -2.71 24.87 10.69
CA GLU A 196 -3.06 24.06 11.86
C GLU A 196 -1.90 23.89 12.84
N CYS A 197 -0.70 24.38 12.50
CA CYS A 197 0.54 24.12 13.23
C CYS A 197 1.16 25.41 13.79
N ASP A 198 1.90 25.27 14.91
CA ASP A 198 2.76 26.32 15.46
C ASP A 198 4.22 25.98 15.13
N PRO A 199 4.97 26.87 14.42
CA PRO A 199 6.35 26.61 14.01
C PRO A 199 7.32 26.32 15.17
N GLU A 200 7.08 26.88 16.35
CA GLU A 200 7.93 26.65 17.52
C GLU A 200 7.76 25.25 18.14
N THR A 201 6.62 24.60 17.91
CA THR A 201 6.26 23.31 18.48
C THR A 201 6.04 22.23 17.42
N THR A 202 6.47 22.50 16.18
CA THR A 202 6.35 21.55 15.06
C THR A 202 7.69 20.90 14.73
N PHE A 203 7.69 19.57 14.63
CA PHE A 203 8.78 18.76 14.11
C PHE A 203 8.46 18.31 12.68
N VAL A 204 9.46 18.14 11.83
CA VAL A 204 9.28 17.79 10.41
C VAL A 204 10.13 16.58 10.04
N VAL A 205 9.52 15.60 9.41
CA VAL A 205 10.18 14.40 8.88
C VAL A 205 10.18 14.47 7.36
N LEU A 206 11.35 14.70 6.76
CA LEU A 206 11.54 14.76 5.31
C LEU A 206 11.86 13.36 4.79
N CYS A 207 10.87 12.72 4.15
CA CYS A 207 10.98 11.35 3.65
C CYS A 207 11.16 11.33 2.14
N SER A 208 12.36 10.94 1.66
CA SER A 208 12.61 10.71 0.24
C SER A 208 13.74 9.72 0.03
N LYS A 209 13.49 8.61 -0.67
CA LYS A 209 14.50 7.55 -0.90
C LYS A 209 15.79 8.11 -1.52
N SER A 210 15.69 8.90 -2.60
CA SER A 210 16.83 9.47 -3.33
C SER A 210 17.19 10.89 -2.92
N PHE A 211 16.35 11.54 -2.14
CA PHE A 211 16.38 12.97 -1.80
C PHE A 211 16.52 13.90 -3.02
N SER A 212 15.83 13.51 -4.12
CA SER A 212 15.77 14.25 -5.38
C SER A 212 14.34 14.50 -5.86
N THR A 213 13.34 14.11 -5.07
CA THR A 213 11.92 14.24 -5.38
C THR A 213 11.48 15.69 -5.29
N ALA A 214 10.99 16.25 -6.40
CA ALA A 214 10.67 17.69 -6.51
C ALA A 214 9.64 18.15 -5.46
N GLU A 215 8.61 17.34 -5.23
CA GLU A 215 7.54 17.57 -4.25
C GLU A 215 8.10 17.70 -2.83
N THR A 216 8.91 16.73 -2.39
CA THR A 216 9.53 16.73 -1.06
C THR A 216 10.45 17.92 -0.88
N LEU A 217 11.27 18.26 -1.90
CA LEU A 217 12.18 19.39 -1.84
C LEU A 217 11.44 20.73 -1.82
N SER A 218 10.40 20.90 -2.64
CA SER A 218 9.59 22.11 -2.68
C SER A 218 8.87 22.37 -1.35
N ASN A 219 8.12 21.38 -0.89
CA ASN A 219 7.37 21.46 0.36
C ASN A 219 8.30 21.61 1.57
N GLY A 220 9.42 20.87 1.59
CA GLY A 220 10.44 21.00 2.65
C GLY A 220 11.01 22.41 2.77
N ARG A 221 11.28 23.09 1.64
CA ARG A 221 11.76 24.47 1.65
C ARG A 221 10.71 25.46 2.15
N ILE A 222 9.45 25.29 1.76
CA ILE A 222 8.34 26.13 2.25
C ILE A 222 8.23 26.02 3.77
N ILE A 223 8.24 24.79 4.30
CA ILE A 223 8.14 24.53 5.73
C ILE A 223 9.39 25.04 6.48
N ALA A 224 10.58 24.79 5.94
CA ALA A 224 11.83 25.26 6.54
C ALA A 224 11.88 26.79 6.63
N GLN A 225 11.38 27.51 5.61
CA GLN A 225 11.26 28.97 5.65
C GLN A 225 10.26 29.41 6.72
N TRP A 226 9.08 28.78 6.80
CA TRP A 226 8.08 29.06 7.82
C TRP A 226 8.60 28.86 9.25
N ILE A 227 9.38 27.80 9.50
CA ILE A 227 10.07 27.60 10.78
C ILE A 227 11.13 28.70 10.99
N SER A 228 11.92 29.02 9.96
CA SER A 228 12.99 30.03 10.01
C SER A 228 12.45 31.41 10.41
N ASP A 229 11.28 31.79 9.91
CA ASP A 229 10.65 33.06 10.20
C ASP A 229 10.27 33.21 11.71
N ALA A 230 10.00 32.06 12.37
CA ALA A 230 9.64 32.04 13.80
C ALA A 230 10.84 31.87 14.73
N VAL A 231 11.77 30.96 14.42
CA VAL A 231 12.86 30.57 15.35
C VAL A 231 14.24 31.02 14.89
N GLY A 232 14.34 31.61 13.70
CA GLY A 232 15.57 32.05 13.08
C GLY A 232 16.29 30.91 12.30
N ALA A 233 16.90 31.28 11.19
CA ALA A 233 17.50 30.35 10.21
C ALA A 233 18.49 29.34 10.82
N LYS A 234 19.28 29.74 11.83
CA LYS A 234 20.29 28.90 12.49
C LYS A 234 19.69 27.74 13.30
N ASN A 235 18.40 27.80 13.61
CA ASN A 235 17.72 26.86 14.47
C ASN A 235 16.82 25.88 13.71
N VAL A 236 16.64 26.05 12.41
CA VAL A 236 15.73 25.22 11.59
C VAL A 236 16.11 23.74 11.66
N SER A 237 17.40 23.42 11.63
CA SER A 237 17.90 22.04 11.66
C SER A 237 17.44 21.23 12.88
N LYS A 238 17.21 21.90 14.02
CA LYS A 238 16.68 21.27 15.26
C LYS A 238 15.24 20.77 15.13
N HIS A 239 14.52 21.26 14.14
CA HIS A 239 13.14 20.90 13.86
C HIS A 239 13.00 19.89 12.73
N LEU A 240 14.11 19.46 12.10
CA LEU A 240 14.09 18.60 10.93
C LEU A 240 14.73 17.24 11.21
N ALA A 241 14.12 16.20 10.65
CA ALA A 241 14.71 14.89 10.45
C ALA A 241 14.66 14.51 8.97
N VAL A 242 15.66 13.76 8.52
CA VAL A 242 15.74 13.23 7.15
C VAL A 242 15.69 11.72 7.18
N VAL A 243 14.81 11.13 6.36
CA VAL A 243 14.74 9.69 6.10
C VAL A 243 15.09 9.45 4.63
N SER A 244 16.26 8.86 4.36
CA SER A 244 16.77 8.69 2.99
C SER A 244 17.86 7.61 2.91
N VAL A 245 18.10 7.11 1.69
CA VAL A 245 19.31 6.34 1.37
C VAL A 245 20.53 7.27 1.35
N SER A 246 20.33 8.56 1.04
CA SER A 246 21.39 9.58 0.87
C SER A 246 21.08 10.79 1.75
N THR A 247 21.21 10.63 3.06
CA THR A 247 20.86 11.69 4.04
C THR A 247 21.71 12.96 3.87
N GLU A 248 22.93 12.83 3.36
CA GLU A 248 23.84 13.96 3.08
C GLU A 248 23.34 14.91 1.99
N LYS A 249 22.50 14.43 1.07
CA LYS A 249 21.91 15.27 0.01
C LYS A 249 20.93 16.32 0.54
N ALA A 250 20.37 16.12 1.71
CA ALA A 250 19.46 17.08 2.34
C ALA A 250 20.15 18.42 2.59
N ALA A 251 21.36 18.41 3.13
CA ALA A 251 22.15 19.63 3.36
C ALA A 251 22.46 20.36 2.04
N SER A 252 22.85 19.62 0.99
CA SER A 252 23.09 20.19 -0.34
C SER A 252 21.84 20.79 -0.98
N ALA A 253 20.66 20.32 -0.59
CA ALA A 253 19.36 20.84 -1.04
C ALA A 253 18.87 22.06 -0.22
N GLY A 254 19.65 22.51 0.79
CA GLY A 254 19.30 23.60 1.71
C GLY A 254 18.34 23.16 2.83
N LEU A 255 18.27 21.85 3.12
CA LEU A 255 17.41 21.23 4.13
C LEU A 255 18.25 20.47 5.16
N ALA A 256 19.29 21.14 5.71
CA ALA A 256 20.11 20.55 6.76
C ALA A 256 19.27 20.19 7.98
N ALA A 257 19.45 18.99 8.50
CA ALA A 257 18.72 18.45 9.66
C ALA A 257 19.70 17.93 10.71
N ASP A 258 19.38 18.11 11.99
CA ASP A 258 20.18 17.57 13.10
C ASP A 258 19.99 16.05 13.25
N TYR A 259 18.91 15.50 12.67
CA TYR A 259 18.55 14.09 12.79
C TYR A 259 18.45 13.43 11.42
N ALA A 260 19.06 12.25 11.29
CA ALA A 260 19.09 11.50 10.04
C ALA A 260 18.85 10.00 10.31
N PHE A 261 17.94 9.42 9.54
CA PHE A 261 17.56 8.02 9.64
C PHE A 261 17.81 7.34 8.29
N PRO A 262 18.76 6.42 8.20
CA PRO A 262 19.05 5.75 6.95
C PRO A 262 17.92 4.78 6.57
N MET A 263 17.72 4.64 5.27
CA MET A 263 17.00 3.54 4.65
C MET A 263 17.90 2.92 3.56
N TRP A 264 17.46 1.82 2.97
CA TRP A 264 18.31 1.04 2.08
C TRP A 264 17.78 0.99 0.66
N PRO A 265 18.68 0.87 -0.36
CA PRO A 265 18.26 0.78 -1.76
C PRO A 265 17.36 -0.41 -2.04
N TRP A 266 17.54 -1.51 -1.32
CA TRP A 266 16.77 -2.75 -1.43
C TRP A 266 15.39 -2.71 -0.74
N VAL A 267 14.95 -1.56 -0.23
CA VAL A 267 13.56 -1.33 0.19
C VAL A 267 12.86 -0.47 -0.86
N GLY A 268 11.89 -1.03 -1.56
CA GLY A 268 11.02 -0.29 -2.47
C GLY A 268 10.14 0.71 -1.70
N GLY A 269 9.83 1.89 -2.29
CA GLY A 269 9.03 2.93 -1.65
C GLY A 269 7.67 2.41 -1.13
N ARG A 270 6.91 1.71 -1.96
CA ARG A 270 5.59 1.14 -1.61
C ARG A 270 5.64 -0.03 -0.61
N TYR A 271 6.84 -0.53 -0.30
CA TYR A 271 7.10 -1.56 0.72
C TYR A 271 7.83 -1.02 1.95
N SER A 272 7.95 0.31 2.09
CA SER A 272 8.85 0.93 3.07
C SER A 272 8.22 1.23 4.42
N ILE A 273 6.93 0.97 4.63
CA ILE A 273 6.21 1.32 5.87
C ILE A 273 6.80 0.66 7.14
N SER A 274 7.48 -0.46 6.99
CA SER A 274 8.21 -1.14 8.08
C SER A 274 9.60 -0.56 8.37
N SER A 275 10.02 0.51 7.68
CA SER A 275 11.30 1.21 7.87
C SER A 275 11.15 2.51 8.66
N ALA A 276 12.23 3.30 8.74
CA ALA A 276 12.24 4.65 9.30
C ALA A 276 11.25 5.62 8.60
N VAL A 277 10.72 5.30 7.43
CA VAL A 277 9.63 6.04 6.78
C VAL A 277 8.41 6.19 7.69
N ASN A 278 8.21 5.25 8.62
CA ASN A 278 7.14 5.30 9.61
C ASN A 278 7.45 6.15 10.86
N LEU A 279 8.58 6.86 10.91
CA LEU A 279 9.02 7.66 12.06
C LEU A 279 7.92 8.61 12.58
N VAL A 280 7.16 9.22 11.68
CA VAL A 280 6.03 10.10 12.04
C VAL A 280 5.03 9.39 12.96
N ASN A 281 4.70 8.13 12.71
CA ASN A 281 3.76 7.35 13.51
C ASN A 281 4.41 6.84 14.82
N VAL A 282 5.71 6.56 14.80
CA VAL A 282 6.43 6.21 16.03
C VAL A 282 6.46 7.41 16.99
N ILE A 283 6.65 8.63 16.46
CA ILE A 283 6.52 9.87 17.25
C ILE A 283 5.07 10.05 17.76
N ALA A 284 4.06 9.79 16.91
CA ALA A 284 2.67 9.98 17.29
C ALA A 284 2.18 8.96 18.35
N PHE A 285 2.44 7.67 18.16
CA PHE A 285 1.84 6.58 18.95
C PHE A 285 2.82 5.82 19.85
N GLY A 286 4.13 6.03 19.69
CA GLY A 286 5.18 5.37 20.47
C GLY A 286 5.75 4.11 19.82
N SER A 287 6.92 3.72 20.32
CA SER A 287 7.68 2.55 19.89
C SER A 287 6.89 1.24 20.02
N ASN A 288 6.10 1.09 21.08
CA ASN A 288 5.30 -0.11 21.31
C ASN A 288 4.25 -0.33 20.20
N ALA A 289 3.59 0.73 19.70
CA ALA A 289 2.65 0.60 18.59
C ALA A 289 3.34 0.18 17.30
N TYR A 290 4.52 0.73 17.03
CA TYR A 290 5.34 0.37 15.87
C TYR A 290 5.83 -1.09 15.95
N ASP A 291 6.39 -1.50 17.09
CA ASP A 291 6.87 -2.86 17.28
C ASP A 291 5.73 -3.89 17.18
N ASN A 292 4.55 -3.56 17.68
CA ASN A 292 3.37 -4.39 17.53
C ASN A 292 2.90 -4.49 16.07
N MET A 293 2.97 -3.41 15.31
CA MET A 293 2.68 -3.45 13.86
C MET A 293 3.66 -4.35 13.11
N LEU A 294 4.97 -4.21 13.38
CA LEU A 294 6.00 -5.08 12.80
C LEU A 294 5.80 -6.55 13.19
N SER A 295 5.39 -6.82 14.44
CA SER A 295 5.07 -8.17 14.90
C SER A 295 3.87 -8.76 14.17
N GLY A 296 2.85 -7.96 13.88
CA GLY A 296 1.71 -8.39 13.05
C GLY A 296 2.10 -8.69 11.61
N MET A 297 2.93 -7.85 11.01
CA MET A 297 3.49 -8.10 9.69
C MET A 297 4.29 -9.41 9.66
N ARG A 298 5.13 -9.64 10.68
CA ARG A 298 5.90 -10.86 10.82
C ARG A 298 5.02 -12.11 10.96
N ALA A 299 3.93 -12.04 11.73
CA ALA A 299 3.01 -13.17 11.84
C ALA A 299 2.44 -13.59 10.46
N MET A 300 2.18 -12.63 9.58
CA MET A 300 1.77 -12.91 8.20
C MET A 300 2.94 -13.45 7.35
N ASP A 301 4.18 -12.98 7.57
CA ASP A 301 5.37 -13.55 6.93
C ASP A 301 5.55 -15.02 7.30
N GLU A 302 5.43 -15.35 8.58
CA GLU A 302 5.52 -16.72 9.10
C GLU A 302 4.40 -17.61 8.50
N HIS A 303 3.17 -17.08 8.42
CA HIS A 303 2.07 -17.79 7.74
C HIS A 303 2.38 -18.00 6.25
N PHE A 304 2.86 -16.99 5.55
CA PHE A 304 3.23 -17.09 4.13
C PHE A 304 4.32 -18.12 3.90
N MET A 305 5.31 -18.22 4.80
CA MET A 305 6.41 -19.18 4.71
C MET A 305 5.98 -20.61 5.06
N ALA A 306 5.12 -20.80 6.07
CA ALA A 306 4.88 -22.11 6.67
C ALA A 306 3.59 -22.80 6.17
N ALA A 307 2.54 -22.02 5.84
CA ALA A 307 1.26 -22.60 5.48
C ALA A 307 1.31 -23.33 4.12
N PRO A 308 0.65 -24.49 3.99
CA PRO A 308 0.53 -25.17 2.70
C PRO A 308 -0.28 -24.30 1.74
N LEU A 309 -0.01 -24.39 0.42
CA LEU A 309 -0.55 -23.49 -0.61
C LEU A 309 -2.07 -23.33 -0.55
N HIS A 310 -2.80 -24.44 -0.31
CA HIS A 310 -4.27 -24.44 -0.22
C HIS A 310 -4.85 -23.81 1.06
N ARG A 311 -3.99 -23.42 2.02
CA ARG A 311 -4.35 -22.71 3.26
C ARG A 311 -3.52 -21.45 3.44
N ASN A 312 -2.75 -21.05 2.45
CA ASN A 312 -1.86 -19.89 2.51
C ASN A 312 -2.61 -18.65 2.00
N ALA A 313 -3.07 -17.81 2.93
CA ALA A 313 -3.92 -16.66 2.62
C ALA A 313 -3.33 -15.72 1.56
N PRO A 314 -2.05 -15.28 1.64
CA PRO A 314 -1.42 -14.48 0.58
C PRO A 314 -1.41 -15.16 -0.79
N VAL A 315 -1.09 -16.46 -0.82
CA VAL A 315 -1.06 -17.23 -2.08
C VAL A 315 -2.44 -17.31 -2.69
N LEU A 316 -3.45 -17.66 -1.90
CA LEU A 316 -4.84 -17.78 -2.36
C LEU A 316 -5.35 -16.44 -2.89
N MET A 317 -5.12 -15.33 -2.19
CA MET A 317 -5.53 -14.00 -2.67
C MET A 317 -4.81 -13.61 -3.96
N GLY A 318 -3.51 -13.86 -4.06
CA GLY A 318 -2.74 -13.60 -5.28
C GLY A 318 -3.26 -14.41 -6.47
N LEU A 319 -3.52 -15.70 -6.27
CA LEU A 319 -4.05 -16.59 -7.30
C LEU A 319 -5.49 -16.21 -7.72
N LEU A 320 -6.35 -15.82 -6.78
CA LEU A 320 -7.69 -15.33 -7.09
C LEU A 320 -7.66 -14.04 -7.92
N ASN A 321 -6.66 -13.18 -7.71
CA ASN A 321 -6.46 -11.99 -8.54
C ASN A 321 -6.01 -12.38 -9.97
N VAL A 322 -5.08 -13.33 -10.13
CA VAL A 322 -4.71 -13.88 -11.43
C VAL A 322 -5.91 -14.52 -12.13
N TRP A 323 -6.70 -15.31 -11.39
CA TRP A 323 -7.93 -15.93 -11.88
C TRP A 323 -8.91 -14.90 -12.43
N ASN A 324 -9.23 -13.89 -11.63
CA ASN A 324 -10.16 -12.85 -12.03
C ASN A 324 -9.62 -12.03 -13.20
N ARG A 325 -8.35 -11.57 -13.12
CA ARG A 325 -7.79 -10.66 -14.11
C ARG A 325 -7.43 -11.34 -15.42
N SER A 326 -6.66 -12.44 -15.36
CA SER A 326 -6.04 -13.01 -16.54
C SER A 326 -6.87 -14.13 -17.17
N MET A 327 -7.67 -14.85 -16.38
CA MET A 327 -8.45 -16.00 -16.88
C MET A 327 -9.92 -15.65 -17.11
N LEU A 328 -10.53 -14.82 -16.24
CA LEU A 328 -11.93 -14.38 -16.37
C LEU A 328 -12.10 -12.99 -17.00
N GLY A 329 -11.01 -12.29 -17.35
CA GLY A 329 -11.03 -11.02 -18.05
C GLY A 329 -11.60 -9.84 -17.26
N ARG A 330 -11.56 -9.89 -15.93
CA ARG A 330 -12.10 -8.82 -15.06
C ARG A 330 -11.03 -7.73 -14.86
N GLU A 331 -11.24 -6.58 -15.48
CA GLU A 331 -10.20 -5.55 -15.61
C GLU A 331 -9.91 -4.77 -14.33
N THR A 332 -10.90 -4.64 -13.44
CA THR A 332 -10.79 -3.82 -12.23
C THR A 332 -11.09 -4.62 -10.99
N ARG A 333 -10.61 -4.15 -9.83
CA ARG A 333 -10.89 -4.69 -8.49
C ARG A 333 -11.24 -3.56 -7.54
N ALA A 334 -12.35 -3.69 -6.82
CA ALA A 334 -12.78 -2.71 -5.82
C ALA A 334 -12.27 -3.10 -4.42
N MET A 335 -11.77 -2.11 -3.67
CA MET A 335 -11.36 -2.23 -2.26
C MET A 335 -12.35 -1.46 -1.40
N ILE A 336 -13.15 -2.12 -0.57
CA ILE A 336 -14.24 -1.47 0.16
C ILE A 336 -14.09 -1.75 1.65
N ALA A 337 -13.53 -0.77 2.38
CA ALA A 337 -13.30 -0.89 3.81
C ALA A 337 -14.52 -0.41 4.60
N TYR A 338 -15.17 -1.30 5.35
CA TYR A 338 -16.24 -0.96 6.30
C TYR A 338 -15.65 -0.51 7.63
N SER A 339 -14.76 0.46 7.52
CA SER A 339 -14.13 1.18 8.64
C SER A 339 -13.57 2.50 8.11
N THR A 340 -14.02 3.62 8.66
CA THR A 340 -13.49 4.95 8.31
C THR A 340 -11.99 5.07 8.66
N ALA A 341 -11.53 4.33 9.66
CA ALA A 341 -10.12 4.27 10.04
C ALA A 341 -9.23 3.66 8.92
N LEU A 342 -9.80 2.96 7.96
CA LEU A 342 -9.11 2.39 6.79
C LEU A 342 -9.42 3.15 5.49
N LYS A 343 -9.83 4.41 5.57
CA LYS A 343 -10.26 5.19 4.38
C LYS A 343 -9.16 5.32 3.32
N SER A 344 -7.88 5.38 3.73
CA SER A 344 -6.74 5.46 2.82
C SER A 344 -6.23 4.08 2.34
N PHE A 345 -6.84 2.98 2.79
CA PHE A 345 -6.37 1.64 2.44
C PHE A 345 -6.45 1.36 0.93
N ALA A 346 -7.54 1.78 0.27
CA ALA A 346 -7.66 1.63 -1.18
C ALA A 346 -6.53 2.35 -1.93
N SER A 347 -6.19 3.58 -1.54
CA SER A 347 -5.09 4.35 -2.14
C SER A 347 -3.72 3.71 -1.89
N TYR A 348 -3.50 3.15 -0.71
CA TYR A 348 -2.29 2.39 -0.40
C TYR A 348 -2.14 1.16 -1.31
N VAL A 349 -3.20 0.36 -1.45
CA VAL A 349 -3.18 -0.84 -2.31
C VAL A 349 -3.11 -0.46 -3.80
N GLN A 350 -3.66 0.68 -4.23
CA GLN A 350 -3.48 1.19 -5.59
C GLN A 350 -2.00 1.27 -5.96
N GLN A 351 -1.19 1.93 -5.15
CA GLN A 351 0.25 2.00 -5.42
C GLN A 351 0.89 0.62 -5.30
N LEU A 352 0.61 -0.10 -4.22
CA LEU A 352 1.21 -1.41 -3.96
C LEU A 352 0.98 -2.37 -5.13
N GLU A 353 -0.24 -2.47 -5.65
CA GLU A 353 -0.62 -3.39 -6.74
C GLU A 353 -0.21 -2.86 -8.12
N MET A 354 -0.67 -1.66 -8.48
CA MET A 354 -0.55 -1.19 -9.86
C MET A 354 0.88 -0.78 -10.22
N GLU A 355 1.64 -0.23 -9.28
CA GLU A 355 3.06 0.10 -9.51
C GLU A 355 3.93 -1.17 -9.52
N SER A 356 3.60 -2.19 -8.73
CA SER A 356 4.32 -3.47 -8.73
C SER A 356 4.03 -4.29 -9.98
N ASN A 357 2.76 -4.47 -10.32
CA ASN A 357 2.33 -5.47 -11.30
C ASN A 357 1.76 -4.87 -12.60
N GLY A 358 1.64 -3.54 -12.70
CA GLY A 358 1.26 -2.85 -13.92
C GLY A 358 2.38 -2.87 -14.98
N LYS A 359 2.81 -4.05 -15.39
CA LYS A 359 3.95 -4.28 -16.28
C LYS A 359 3.51 -4.96 -17.57
N ARG A 360 4.17 -4.62 -18.67
CA ARG A 360 3.93 -5.21 -20.00
C ARG A 360 5.07 -6.11 -20.50
N VAL A 361 6.13 -6.23 -19.71
CA VAL A 361 7.28 -7.07 -20.02
C VAL A 361 7.62 -7.96 -18.83
N THR A 362 8.11 -9.15 -19.13
CA THR A 362 8.61 -10.11 -18.12
C THR A 362 9.93 -9.61 -17.51
N ALA A 363 10.37 -10.22 -16.42
CA ALA A 363 11.68 -9.96 -15.81
C ALA A 363 12.86 -10.18 -16.78
N SER A 364 12.66 -10.99 -17.84
CA SER A 364 13.64 -11.22 -18.92
C SER A 364 13.49 -10.26 -20.10
N GLY A 365 12.60 -9.26 -20.02
CA GLY A 365 12.40 -8.24 -21.06
C GLY A 365 11.52 -8.66 -22.24
N GLN A 366 10.86 -9.82 -22.16
CA GLN A 366 9.92 -10.28 -23.21
C GLN A 366 8.52 -9.70 -22.96
N PRO A 367 7.70 -9.45 -23.99
CA PRO A 367 6.30 -9.10 -23.80
C PRO A 367 5.57 -10.15 -22.96
N VAL A 368 4.71 -9.73 -22.04
CA VAL A 368 3.82 -10.64 -21.32
C VAL A 368 2.70 -11.12 -22.23
N SER A 369 2.31 -12.40 -22.08
CA SER A 369 1.30 -13.05 -22.92
C SER A 369 -0.12 -12.98 -22.34
N MET A 370 -0.29 -12.36 -21.15
CA MET A 370 -1.56 -12.26 -20.45
C MET A 370 -1.75 -10.86 -19.85
N PRO A 371 -3.00 -10.45 -19.56
CA PRO A 371 -3.24 -9.26 -18.75
C PRO A 371 -2.63 -9.40 -17.34
N THR A 372 -1.89 -8.40 -16.91
CA THR A 372 -1.29 -8.32 -15.56
C THR A 372 -2.20 -7.56 -14.58
N SER A 373 -1.68 -6.81 -13.64
CA SER A 373 -2.41 -6.07 -12.60
C SER A 373 -3.84 -5.62 -12.96
N PRO A 374 -4.84 -5.81 -12.10
CA PRO A 374 -6.11 -5.12 -12.23
C PRO A 374 -5.94 -3.62 -11.96
N ILE A 375 -6.89 -2.80 -12.43
CA ILE A 375 -7.04 -1.43 -11.97
C ILE A 375 -7.70 -1.47 -10.60
N VAL A 376 -6.98 -1.05 -9.56
CA VAL A 376 -7.48 -1.02 -8.18
C VAL A 376 -8.12 0.34 -7.88
N TRP A 377 -9.29 0.32 -7.29
CA TRP A 377 -10.02 1.50 -6.84
C TRP A 377 -10.92 1.13 -5.65
N GLY A 378 -11.52 2.12 -4.99
CA GLY A 378 -12.41 1.80 -3.89
C GLY A 378 -12.64 2.96 -2.94
N GLY A 379 -13.03 2.63 -1.72
CA GLY A 379 -13.33 3.63 -0.69
C GLY A 379 -13.96 3.01 0.56
N VAL A 380 -14.64 3.87 1.33
CA VAL A 380 -15.24 3.49 2.61
C VAL A 380 -16.63 2.88 2.41
N GLY A 381 -16.93 1.83 3.11
CA GLY A 381 -18.06 0.92 3.00
C GLY A 381 -19.43 1.55 2.77
N THR A 382 -20.08 2.14 3.78
CA THR A 382 -21.44 2.70 3.58
C THR A 382 -21.46 3.88 2.61
N ASN A 383 -20.40 4.72 2.56
CA ASN A 383 -20.28 5.78 1.56
C ASN A 383 -20.28 5.22 0.13
N ALA A 384 -19.59 4.10 -0.10
CA ALA A 384 -19.57 3.40 -1.38
C ALA A 384 -20.96 2.99 -1.87
N GLN A 385 -21.87 2.59 -0.94
CA GLN A 385 -23.25 2.22 -1.26
C GLN A 385 -24.00 3.37 -1.94
N HIS A 386 -23.71 4.60 -1.56
CA HIS A 386 -24.32 5.81 -2.09
C HIS A 386 -23.55 6.46 -3.24
N ALA A 387 -22.46 5.83 -3.72
CA ALA A 387 -21.61 6.36 -4.76
C ALA A 387 -21.59 5.46 -6.02
N TYR A 388 -21.24 4.18 -5.89
CA TYR A 388 -20.96 3.32 -7.04
C TYR A 388 -21.50 1.88 -6.92
N MET A 389 -22.18 1.51 -5.85
CA MET A 389 -22.76 0.16 -5.71
C MET A 389 -23.81 -0.15 -6.79
N GLN A 390 -24.48 0.86 -7.34
CA GLN A 390 -25.36 0.68 -8.49
C GLN A 390 -24.64 -0.03 -9.65
N LEU A 391 -23.42 0.39 -9.98
CA LEU A 391 -22.62 -0.25 -11.01
C LEU A 391 -22.21 -1.67 -10.59
N LEU A 392 -21.78 -1.87 -9.36
CA LEU A 392 -21.34 -3.19 -8.88
C LEU A 392 -22.49 -4.21 -8.92
N HIS A 393 -23.71 -3.82 -8.60
CA HIS A 393 -24.88 -4.70 -8.61
C HIS A 393 -25.46 -4.93 -10.01
N GLN A 394 -25.70 -3.85 -10.77
CA GLN A 394 -26.46 -3.91 -12.03
C GLN A 394 -25.67 -3.52 -13.27
N GLY A 395 -24.42 -3.08 -13.10
CA GLY A 395 -23.56 -2.72 -14.23
C GLY A 395 -23.23 -3.92 -15.13
N THR A 396 -22.86 -3.64 -16.36
CA THR A 396 -22.49 -4.66 -17.37
C THR A 396 -21.12 -5.28 -17.10
N SER A 397 -20.26 -4.60 -16.34
CA SER A 397 -18.94 -5.11 -15.95
C SER A 397 -19.02 -5.88 -14.63
N VAL A 398 -18.35 -7.03 -14.58
CA VAL A 398 -18.16 -7.80 -13.33
C VAL A 398 -16.90 -7.31 -12.64
N VAL A 399 -17.06 -6.73 -11.46
CA VAL A 399 -15.94 -6.19 -10.66
C VAL A 399 -15.76 -7.06 -9.42
N PRO A 400 -14.67 -7.83 -9.30
CA PRO A 400 -14.29 -8.45 -8.04
C PRO A 400 -14.09 -7.41 -6.95
N ALA A 401 -14.52 -7.69 -5.73
CA ALA A 401 -14.39 -6.74 -4.64
C ALA A 401 -13.81 -7.41 -3.39
N ASP A 402 -12.87 -6.71 -2.73
CA ASP A 402 -12.40 -7.06 -1.40
C ASP A 402 -13.14 -6.17 -0.38
N PHE A 403 -13.91 -6.80 0.49
CA PHE A 403 -14.61 -6.16 1.60
C PHE A 403 -13.81 -6.35 2.88
N ILE A 404 -13.52 -5.27 3.59
CA ILE A 404 -12.74 -5.31 4.83
C ILE A 404 -13.63 -4.84 5.97
N GLY A 405 -13.82 -5.71 6.97
CA GLY A 405 -14.56 -5.42 8.19
C GLY A 405 -13.72 -5.61 9.44
N VAL A 406 -14.20 -5.03 10.54
CA VAL A 406 -13.59 -5.15 11.87
C VAL A 406 -14.68 -5.66 12.81
N ALA A 407 -14.41 -6.71 13.59
CA ALA A 407 -15.41 -7.31 14.47
C ALA A 407 -15.60 -6.49 15.76
N ALA A 408 -14.53 -6.05 16.39
CA ALA A 408 -14.59 -5.25 17.60
C ALA A 408 -14.46 -3.75 17.31
N THR A 409 -15.41 -2.94 17.80
CA THR A 409 -15.31 -1.47 17.74
C THR A 409 -14.46 -0.92 18.89
N PRO A 410 -13.61 0.10 18.66
CA PRO A 410 -12.91 0.79 19.73
C PRO A 410 -13.81 1.76 20.52
N THR A 411 -15.01 2.04 20.02
CA THR A 411 -16.01 2.91 20.66
C THR A 411 -17.04 2.06 21.42
N ARG A 412 -17.92 2.72 22.19
CA ARG A 412 -19.02 2.06 22.90
C ARG A 412 -20.33 2.01 22.08
N ASP A 413 -20.25 2.40 20.80
CA ASP A 413 -21.43 2.52 19.93
C ASP A 413 -21.72 1.20 19.21
N ASN A 414 -21.98 0.15 19.97
CA ASN A 414 -22.17 -1.21 19.43
C ASN A 414 -23.31 -1.32 18.42
N GLU A 415 -24.45 -0.62 18.66
CA GLU A 415 -25.58 -0.65 17.74
C GLU A 415 -25.23 -0.09 16.36
N ALA A 416 -24.52 1.04 16.31
CA ALA A 416 -24.07 1.62 15.05
C ALA A 416 -23.02 0.74 14.36
N HIS A 417 -22.15 0.09 15.15
CA HIS A 417 -21.15 -0.83 14.64
C HIS A 417 -21.79 -2.11 14.06
N ASP A 418 -22.77 -2.69 14.76
CA ASP A 418 -23.53 -3.85 14.29
C ASP A 418 -24.26 -3.53 12.98
N ALA A 419 -24.85 -2.33 12.88
CA ALA A 419 -25.47 -1.86 11.64
C ALA A 419 -24.46 -1.73 10.49
N LEU A 420 -23.23 -1.25 10.77
CA LEU A 420 -22.14 -1.16 9.79
C LEU A 420 -21.75 -2.55 9.28
N VAL A 421 -21.52 -3.51 10.17
CA VAL A 421 -21.14 -4.89 9.84
C VAL A 421 -22.28 -5.61 9.11
N ALA A 422 -23.53 -5.41 9.53
CA ALA A 422 -24.69 -5.96 8.84
C ALA A 422 -24.77 -5.46 7.39
N ASN A 423 -24.47 -4.18 7.14
CA ASN A 423 -24.39 -3.65 5.78
C ASN A 423 -23.29 -4.33 4.96
N LEU A 424 -22.09 -4.54 5.52
CA LEU A 424 -21.02 -5.28 4.84
C LEU A 424 -21.51 -6.67 4.39
N PHE A 425 -22.08 -7.45 5.31
CA PHE A 425 -22.55 -8.80 5.01
C PHE A 425 -23.70 -8.81 4.02
N ALA A 426 -24.66 -7.87 4.15
CA ALA A 426 -25.77 -7.74 3.21
C ALA A 426 -25.29 -7.41 1.79
N GLN A 427 -24.28 -6.52 1.63
CA GLN A 427 -23.75 -6.17 0.31
C GLN A 427 -23.02 -7.36 -0.34
N THR A 428 -22.20 -8.09 0.41
CA THR A 428 -21.53 -9.28 -0.14
C THR A 428 -22.52 -10.38 -0.50
N GLN A 429 -23.59 -10.55 0.27
CA GLN A 429 -24.68 -11.49 -0.02
C GLN A 429 -25.46 -11.07 -1.28
N ALA A 430 -25.86 -9.81 -1.38
CA ALA A 430 -26.62 -9.29 -2.52
C ALA A 430 -25.80 -9.34 -3.82
N LEU A 431 -24.51 -9.04 -3.78
CA LEU A 431 -23.60 -9.17 -4.92
C LEU A 431 -23.48 -10.62 -5.39
N ALA A 432 -23.36 -11.58 -4.47
CA ALA A 432 -23.19 -12.98 -4.80
C ALA A 432 -24.48 -13.61 -5.37
N PHE A 433 -25.62 -13.39 -4.72
CA PHE A 433 -26.84 -14.15 -5.00
C PHE A 433 -27.89 -13.36 -5.81
N GLY A 434 -27.80 -12.04 -5.80
CA GLY A 434 -28.76 -11.19 -6.53
C GLY A 434 -30.19 -11.29 -6.02
N ASN A 435 -31.11 -10.80 -6.83
CA ASN A 435 -32.56 -10.92 -6.60
C ASN A 435 -33.29 -10.81 -7.93
N ALA A 436 -34.14 -11.78 -8.25
CA ALA A 436 -35.03 -11.74 -9.40
C ALA A 436 -36.22 -10.84 -9.11
N ALA A 437 -36.46 -9.88 -9.98
CA ALA A 437 -37.57 -8.92 -9.88
C ALA A 437 -37.97 -8.45 -11.28
N GLU A 438 -38.74 -7.39 -11.37
CA GLU A 438 -38.98 -6.69 -12.63
C GLU A 438 -37.66 -6.22 -13.23
N PRO A 439 -37.54 -6.06 -14.56
CA PRO A 439 -36.26 -5.79 -15.24
C PRO A 439 -35.41 -4.69 -14.62
N HIS A 440 -36.01 -3.57 -14.22
CA HIS A 440 -35.28 -2.43 -13.62
C HIS A 440 -34.83 -2.67 -12.17
N ARG A 441 -35.36 -3.68 -11.49
CA ARG A 441 -35.05 -4.03 -10.09
C ARG A 441 -34.28 -5.34 -9.96
N THR A 442 -34.07 -6.04 -11.05
CA THR A 442 -33.32 -7.29 -11.04
C THR A 442 -31.86 -7.03 -10.72
N LEU A 443 -31.35 -7.70 -9.70
CA LEU A 443 -29.94 -7.80 -9.39
C LEU A 443 -29.44 -9.15 -9.92
N PRO A 444 -28.58 -9.20 -10.93
CA PRO A 444 -28.18 -10.46 -11.56
C PRO A 444 -27.40 -11.39 -10.63
N GLY A 445 -26.81 -10.86 -9.54
CA GLY A 445 -25.93 -11.63 -8.69
C GLY A 445 -24.63 -12.05 -9.40
N ASN A 446 -24.03 -13.13 -8.94
CA ASN A 446 -22.81 -13.72 -9.52
C ASN A 446 -21.61 -12.73 -9.59
N ARG A 447 -21.57 -11.79 -8.63
CA ARG A 447 -20.52 -10.79 -8.46
C ARG A 447 -19.56 -11.27 -7.36
N PRO A 448 -18.31 -11.60 -7.69
CA PRO A 448 -17.41 -12.22 -6.73
C PRO A 448 -16.87 -11.23 -5.72
N SER A 449 -16.62 -11.72 -4.50
CA SER A 449 -15.95 -10.95 -3.46
C SER A 449 -15.13 -11.81 -2.53
N THR A 450 -14.05 -11.22 -1.99
CA THR A 450 -13.36 -11.67 -0.78
C THR A 450 -13.84 -10.84 0.39
N THR A 451 -14.11 -11.47 1.53
CA THR A 451 -14.39 -10.76 2.79
C THR A 451 -13.23 -10.98 3.75
N LEU A 452 -12.62 -9.89 4.18
CA LEU A 452 -11.56 -9.85 5.17
C LEU A 452 -12.14 -9.34 6.49
N MET A 453 -12.06 -10.15 7.57
CA MET A 453 -12.54 -9.73 8.89
C MET A 453 -11.38 -9.70 9.86
N LEU A 454 -11.08 -8.52 10.39
CA LEU A 454 -10.16 -8.35 11.51
C LEU A 454 -10.92 -8.54 12.82
N SER A 455 -10.39 -9.31 13.77
CA SER A 455 -10.99 -9.45 15.10
C SER A 455 -11.10 -8.09 15.82
N ALA A 456 -10.09 -7.24 15.67
CA ALA A 456 -10.05 -5.85 16.08
C ALA A 456 -9.08 -5.08 15.19
N LEU A 457 -9.22 -3.77 15.05
CA LEU A 457 -8.23 -2.93 14.37
C LEU A 457 -7.16 -2.49 15.38
N THR A 458 -6.10 -3.29 15.48
CA THR A 458 -4.95 -3.07 16.34
C THR A 458 -3.70 -2.86 15.49
N PRO A 459 -2.57 -2.36 16.04
CA PRO A 459 -1.30 -2.35 15.30
C PRO A 459 -0.93 -3.72 14.72
N HIS A 460 -1.16 -4.81 15.46
CA HIS A 460 -0.91 -6.18 15.01
C HIS A 460 -1.74 -6.54 13.77
N THR A 461 -3.06 -6.39 13.83
CA THR A 461 -3.94 -6.78 12.72
C THR A 461 -3.77 -5.88 11.50
N LEU A 462 -3.48 -4.58 11.72
CA LEU A 462 -3.11 -3.67 10.63
C LEU A 462 -1.83 -4.11 9.94
N GLY A 463 -0.81 -4.48 10.72
CA GLY A 463 0.45 -5.01 10.18
C GLY A 463 0.22 -6.29 9.38
N ALA A 464 -0.55 -7.24 9.91
CA ALA A 464 -0.89 -8.48 9.19
C ALA A 464 -1.67 -8.22 7.90
N LEU A 465 -2.62 -7.27 7.91
CA LEU A 465 -3.39 -6.88 6.73
C LEU A 465 -2.47 -6.28 5.65
N ILE A 466 -1.55 -5.40 6.01
CA ILE A 466 -0.59 -4.81 5.08
C ILE A 466 0.29 -5.90 4.47
N ALA A 467 0.88 -6.78 5.28
CA ALA A 467 1.76 -7.85 4.80
C ALA A 467 1.01 -8.89 3.93
N LEU A 468 -0.27 -9.17 4.23
CA LEU A 468 -1.13 -10.00 3.38
C LEU A 468 -1.17 -9.48 1.94
N TYR A 469 -1.36 -8.17 1.76
CA TYR A 469 -1.40 -7.57 0.43
C TYR A 469 -0.01 -7.47 -0.21
N GLU A 470 1.04 -7.16 0.55
CA GLU A 470 2.42 -7.19 0.04
C GLU A 470 2.75 -8.56 -0.59
N HIS A 471 2.46 -9.63 0.14
CA HIS A 471 2.71 -11.00 -0.35
C HIS A 471 1.76 -11.43 -1.47
N SER A 472 0.48 -11.04 -1.43
CA SER A 472 -0.46 -11.31 -2.51
C SER A 472 -0.01 -10.69 -3.84
N VAL A 473 0.49 -9.45 -3.79
CA VAL A 473 1.05 -8.74 -4.96
C VAL A 473 2.31 -9.44 -5.47
N PHE A 474 3.18 -9.88 -4.57
CA PHE A 474 4.38 -10.66 -4.94
C PHE A 474 4.02 -11.98 -5.62
N VAL A 475 3.05 -12.74 -5.10
CA VAL A 475 2.57 -14.00 -5.71
C VAL A 475 2.08 -13.78 -7.12
N GLN A 476 1.30 -12.73 -7.35
CA GLN A 476 0.84 -12.36 -8.71
C GLN A 476 2.03 -12.08 -9.63
N GLY A 477 3.01 -11.30 -9.17
CA GLY A 477 4.22 -10.99 -9.93
C GLY A 477 5.01 -12.24 -10.34
N CYS A 478 5.12 -13.22 -9.43
CA CYS A 478 5.74 -14.52 -9.72
C CYS A 478 4.99 -15.26 -10.85
N VAL A 479 3.65 -15.32 -10.78
CA VAL A 479 2.83 -15.97 -11.80
C VAL A 479 2.92 -15.24 -13.15
N PHE A 480 2.92 -13.91 -13.13
CA PHE A 480 3.08 -13.10 -14.35
C PHE A 480 4.51 -13.15 -14.92
N GLY A 481 5.48 -13.63 -14.14
CA GLY A 481 6.90 -13.67 -14.53
C GLY A 481 7.51 -12.28 -14.69
N ILE A 482 7.00 -11.27 -13.97
CA ILE A 482 7.42 -9.87 -14.06
C ILE A 482 8.26 -9.45 -12.86
N ASN A 483 8.94 -8.28 -12.96
CA ASN A 483 9.59 -7.67 -11.84
C ASN A 483 8.62 -6.75 -11.07
N SER A 484 8.21 -7.16 -9.86
CA SER A 484 7.27 -6.40 -9.02
C SER A 484 7.93 -5.27 -8.20
N PHE A 485 9.26 -5.12 -8.23
CA PHE A 485 9.98 -4.24 -7.30
C PHE A 485 10.59 -3.00 -7.95
N ASP A 486 10.52 -2.87 -9.28
CA ASP A 486 10.89 -1.66 -10.03
C ASP A 486 9.68 -0.80 -10.42
N GLN A 487 9.92 0.39 -11.05
CA GLN A 487 8.89 1.33 -11.48
C GLN A 487 9.32 2.20 -12.67
N TRP A 488 9.93 1.62 -13.70
CA TRP A 488 10.46 2.34 -14.87
C TRP A 488 9.42 3.20 -15.60
N GLY A 489 8.14 2.87 -15.50
CA GLY A 489 7.04 3.59 -16.15
C GLY A 489 6.86 5.04 -15.69
N VAL A 490 7.39 5.44 -14.53
CA VAL A 490 7.26 6.81 -14.00
C VAL A 490 8.43 7.73 -14.38
N GLU A 491 9.51 7.21 -14.98
CA GLU A 491 10.73 7.99 -15.20
C GLU A 491 10.60 9.01 -16.35
N LEU A 492 9.92 8.65 -17.45
CA LEU A 492 9.71 9.55 -18.58
C LEU A 492 8.93 10.81 -18.17
N GLY A 493 7.87 10.66 -17.38
CA GLY A 493 7.07 11.78 -16.89
C GLY A 493 7.90 12.79 -16.09
N LYS A 494 8.78 12.34 -15.23
CA LYS A 494 9.69 13.20 -14.44
C LYS A 494 10.63 14.00 -15.34
N LYS A 495 11.23 13.36 -16.36
CA LYS A 495 12.09 14.02 -17.34
C LYS A 495 11.32 15.11 -18.11
N LEU A 496 10.16 14.77 -18.66
CA LEU A 496 9.34 15.71 -19.42
C LEU A 496 8.83 16.87 -18.53
N ALA A 497 8.48 16.61 -17.27
CA ALA A 497 8.08 17.66 -16.33
C ALA A 497 9.18 18.71 -16.12
N SER A 498 10.44 18.29 -16.03
CA SER A 498 11.59 19.22 -15.93
C SER A 498 11.74 20.07 -17.20
N GLU A 499 11.58 19.49 -18.37
CA GLU A 499 11.67 20.18 -19.66
C GLU A 499 10.52 21.20 -19.81
N VAL A 500 9.28 20.82 -19.47
CA VAL A 500 8.11 21.70 -19.50
C VAL A 500 8.23 22.82 -18.46
N SER A 501 8.76 22.53 -17.26
CA SER A 501 9.00 23.55 -16.23
C SER A 501 9.99 24.62 -16.72
N ALA A 502 11.04 24.22 -17.42
CA ALA A 502 11.98 25.18 -18.04
C ALA A 502 11.29 26.05 -19.10
N GLN A 503 10.40 25.48 -19.92
CA GLN A 503 9.61 26.23 -20.89
C GLN A 503 8.64 27.23 -20.22
N ILE A 504 7.99 26.83 -19.11
CA ILE A 504 7.11 27.70 -18.32
C ILE A 504 7.90 28.91 -17.76
N SER A 505 9.10 28.67 -17.29
CA SER A 505 9.95 29.71 -16.67
C SER A 505 10.61 30.65 -17.67
N SER A 506 10.81 30.22 -18.90
CA SER A 506 11.50 31.02 -19.95
C SER A 506 10.49 31.80 -20.81
N PRO A 507 10.67 33.12 -21.00
CA PRO A 507 9.76 33.92 -21.85
C PRO A 507 9.74 33.48 -23.32
N ASN A 508 10.88 33.00 -23.87
CA ASN A 508 11.12 32.83 -25.30
C ASN A 508 11.39 31.40 -25.77
N GLN A 509 11.29 30.40 -24.91
CA GLN A 509 11.57 29.01 -25.31
C GLN A 509 10.29 28.34 -25.85
N SER A 510 10.18 28.29 -27.17
CA SER A 510 9.24 27.47 -27.91
C SER A 510 10.03 26.36 -28.61
N GLY A 511 10.22 25.21 -27.98
CA GLY A 511 10.92 24.11 -28.64
C GLY A 511 10.97 22.83 -27.80
N GLY A 512 10.64 21.68 -28.40
CA GLY A 512 10.78 20.36 -27.82
C GLY A 512 9.50 19.68 -27.35
N ALA A 513 8.41 20.42 -27.14
CA ALA A 513 7.12 19.81 -26.81
C ALA A 513 6.27 19.56 -28.09
N ASP A 514 5.39 18.57 -28.02
CA ASP A 514 4.35 18.41 -29.06
C ASP A 514 3.41 19.63 -29.11
N ALA A 515 2.66 19.76 -30.19
CA ALA A 515 1.81 20.94 -30.45
C ALA A 515 0.76 21.17 -29.33
N SER A 516 0.20 20.10 -28.74
CA SER A 516 -0.78 20.19 -27.66
C SER A 516 -0.13 20.74 -26.39
N THR A 517 1.01 20.17 -25.96
CA THR A 517 1.75 20.64 -24.78
C THR A 517 2.20 22.11 -24.97
N ALA A 518 2.69 22.48 -26.15
CA ALA A 518 3.10 23.86 -26.42
C ALA A 518 1.91 24.83 -26.28
N GLN A 519 0.75 24.48 -26.81
CA GLN A 519 -0.49 25.29 -26.68
C GLN A 519 -0.93 25.42 -25.20
N LEU A 520 -0.90 24.33 -24.44
CA LEU A 520 -1.24 24.33 -23.00
C LEU A 520 -0.29 25.23 -22.21
N VAL A 521 1.01 25.18 -22.46
CA VAL A 521 2.01 26.06 -21.82
C VAL A 521 1.74 27.53 -22.15
N GLN A 522 1.41 27.84 -23.41
CA GLN A 522 1.06 29.22 -23.82
C GLN A 522 -0.21 29.72 -23.12
N TRP A 523 -1.24 28.86 -23.05
CA TRP A 523 -2.49 29.19 -22.36
C TRP A 523 -2.25 29.42 -20.87
N TYR A 524 -1.47 28.54 -20.20
CA TYR A 524 -1.09 28.69 -18.81
C TYR A 524 -0.34 30.01 -18.56
N LYS A 525 0.68 30.32 -19.37
CA LYS A 525 1.46 31.58 -19.24
C LYS A 525 0.58 32.82 -19.38
N LYS A 526 -0.43 32.77 -20.25
CA LYS A 526 -1.38 33.88 -20.46
C LYS A 526 -2.28 34.13 -19.26
N HIS A 527 -2.63 33.09 -18.50
CA HIS A 527 -3.63 33.15 -17.42
C HIS A 527 -3.06 33.04 -16.01
N ARG A 528 -1.79 32.63 -15.88
CA ARG A 528 -1.17 32.60 -14.53
C ARG A 528 -1.08 34.01 -13.96
N SER A 529 -1.39 34.14 -12.66
CA SER A 529 -1.21 35.41 -11.94
C SER A 529 0.26 35.79 -11.91
N ASN A 530 0.59 37.01 -12.35
CA ASN A 530 1.90 37.62 -12.16
C ASN A 530 1.90 38.24 -10.75
N THR A 531 2.01 37.39 -9.70
CA THR A 531 2.19 37.87 -8.31
C THR A 531 3.63 37.69 -7.92
#